data_fa9e249d19fb9f8ca9ecd00cb17ff04e
#
_entry.id   fa9e249d19fb9f8ca9ecd00cb17ff04e
#
_cell.length_a   1.000
_cell.length_b   1.000
_cell.length_c   1.000
_cell.angle_alpha   90.00
_cell.angle_beta   90.00
_cell.angle_gamma   90.00
#
_symmetry.space_group_name_H-M   'P 1'
#
loop_
_entity.id
_entity.type
_entity.pdbx_description
1 polymer ?
#
loop_
_entity_poly.entity_id
_entity_poly.type
_entity_poly.pdbx_seq_one_letter_code
_entity_poly.pdbx_strand_id
1 'polypeptide(L)'
;ATVGLFPENARPYAERVDLAIDHHPSFESFGRENIVRPEAAACGELIYDILSDLGPITPEMALPLYVAVSTDTGCFAYANTTAQTHAVAAALLRTGIRRRMQLEASILNDCTFYDRDRVAVLSVPLSLMARIGASETDAEDLSALGPQIEGVDCAITMRELRPDVWKMSLRTGPRINATEACRLLGGG
;
A
#
# COMPACT_ATOMS: atom_id res chain seq x y z
N ALA A 1 -14.80 0.53 17.41
CA ALA A 1 -13.61 -0.14 17.97
C ALA A 1 -13.57 -0.01 19.49
N THR A 2 -12.97 -0.97 20.14
CA THR A 2 -12.77 -0.97 21.59
C THR A 2 -11.27 -1.08 21.90
N VAL A 3 -10.86 -0.64 23.11
CA VAL A 3 -9.47 -0.84 23.57
C VAL A 3 -9.06 -2.32 23.55
N GLY A 4 -10.01 -3.24 23.62
CA GLY A 4 -9.78 -4.68 23.52
C GLY A 4 -9.22 -5.14 22.18
N LEU A 5 -9.35 -4.36 21.10
CA LEU A 5 -8.80 -4.64 19.76
C LEU A 5 -7.32 -4.26 19.63
N PHE A 6 -6.75 -3.54 20.59
CA PHE A 6 -5.33 -3.26 20.58
C PHE A 6 -4.53 -4.56 20.69
N PRO A 7 -3.50 -4.77 19.86
CA PRO A 7 -2.56 -5.86 20.06
C PRO A 7 -1.89 -5.74 21.44
N GLU A 8 -1.50 -6.87 22.02
CA GLU A 8 -0.98 -6.90 23.42
C GLU A 8 0.15 -5.89 23.66
N ASN A 9 1.05 -5.72 22.69
CA ASN A 9 2.16 -4.77 22.76
C ASN A 9 1.72 -3.30 22.68
N ALA A 10 0.52 -2.99 22.18
CA ALA A 10 -0.02 -1.64 22.07
C ALA A 10 -0.98 -1.28 23.23
N ARG A 11 -1.51 -2.25 23.98
CA ARG A 11 -2.42 -2.02 25.12
C ARG A 11 -1.91 -1.02 26.15
N PRO A 12 -0.61 -1.00 26.52
CA PRO A 12 -0.08 -0.02 27.48
C PRO A 12 -0.17 1.43 26.99
N TYR A 13 -0.39 1.65 25.69
CA TYR A 13 -0.50 2.98 25.09
C TYR A 13 -1.95 3.45 24.90
N ALA A 14 -2.94 2.61 25.18
CA ALA A 14 -4.36 2.92 24.99
C ALA A 14 -4.80 4.21 25.69
N GLU A 15 -4.24 4.50 26.87
CA GLU A 15 -4.51 5.74 27.63
C GLU A 15 -3.79 6.99 27.07
N ARG A 16 -2.93 6.81 26.07
CA ARG A 16 -2.12 7.88 25.45
C ARG A 16 -2.54 8.19 24.03
N VAL A 17 -3.72 7.72 23.61
CA VAL A 17 -4.24 7.99 22.29
C VAL A 17 -4.73 9.43 22.24
N ASP A 18 -4.07 10.27 21.44
CA ASP A 18 -4.48 11.66 21.27
C ASP A 18 -5.65 11.78 20.31
N LEU A 19 -5.65 11.02 19.21
CA LEU A 19 -6.72 11.01 18.22
C LEU A 19 -7.15 9.58 17.89
N ALA A 20 -8.45 9.32 17.94
CA ALA A 20 -9.07 8.08 17.46
C ALA A 20 -10.04 8.41 16.33
N ILE A 21 -9.96 7.66 15.23
CA ILE A 21 -10.83 7.81 14.05
C ILE A 21 -11.50 6.47 13.79
N ASP A 22 -12.84 6.45 13.73
CA ASP A 22 -13.60 5.21 13.54
C ASP A 22 -14.95 5.46 12.84
N HIS A 23 -15.53 4.42 12.28
CA HIS A 23 -16.87 4.43 11.69
C HIS A 23 -17.82 3.41 12.36
N HIS A 24 -17.38 2.68 13.38
CA HIS A 24 -18.25 1.71 14.05
C HIS A 24 -19.21 2.40 15.04
N PRO A 25 -20.51 2.06 15.01
CA PRO A 25 -21.49 2.56 16.01
C PRO A 25 -21.13 2.15 17.44
N SER A 26 -20.41 1.06 17.61
CA SER A 26 -19.97 0.52 18.92
C SER A 26 -18.63 1.10 19.40
N PHE A 27 -18.20 2.23 18.83
CA PHE A 27 -16.93 2.85 19.22
C PHE A 27 -16.96 3.32 20.68
N GLU A 28 -15.96 2.91 21.46
CA GLU A 28 -15.70 3.39 22.81
C GLU A 28 -14.73 4.57 22.75
N SER A 29 -15.16 5.75 23.17
CA SER A 29 -14.36 6.98 23.12
C SER A 29 -13.14 6.89 24.05
N PHE A 30 -12.03 6.37 23.54
CA PHE A 30 -10.78 6.18 24.27
C PHE A 30 -9.66 7.18 23.88
N GLY A 31 -9.82 7.91 22.80
CA GLY A 31 -8.92 8.99 22.40
C GLY A 31 -9.23 10.31 23.14
N ARG A 32 -8.26 11.19 23.27
CA ARG A 32 -8.51 12.57 23.73
C ARG A 32 -9.46 13.29 22.80
N GLU A 33 -9.21 13.14 21.48
CA GLU A 33 -10.10 13.57 20.42
C GLU A 33 -10.62 12.33 19.69
N ASN A 34 -11.90 12.33 19.30
CA ASN A 34 -12.52 11.19 18.63
C ASN A 34 -13.32 11.69 17.43
N ILE A 35 -13.00 11.21 16.25
CA ILE A 35 -13.73 11.45 15.01
C ILE A 35 -14.46 10.16 14.66
N VAL A 36 -15.78 10.14 14.86
CA VAL A 36 -16.60 8.94 14.63
C VAL A 36 -17.72 9.27 13.70
N ARG A 37 -17.87 8.48 12.62
CA ARG A 37 -18.89 8.68 11.61
C ARG A 37 -19.58 7.35 11.26
N PRO A 38 -20.59 6.91 12.05
CA PRO A 38 -21.22 5.61 11.89
C PRO A 38 -21.95 5.39 10.56
N GLU A 39 -22.28 6.47 9.86
CA GLU A 39 -22.89 6.41 8.53
C GLU A 39 -21.90 6.18 7.38
N ALA A 40 -20.60 6.32 7.64
CA ALA A 40 -19.59 6.03 6.64
C ALA A 40 -19.42 4.51 6.47
N ALA A 41 -19.27 4.07 5.24
CA ALA A 41 -19.10 2.65 4.91
C ALA A 41 -17.74 2.09 5.36
N ALA A 42 -16.75 2.96 5.48
CA ALA A 42 -15.38 2.59 5.85
C ALA A 42 -14.68 3.75 6.56
N CYS A 43 -13.77 3.44 7.47
CA CYS A 43 -12.89 4.45 8.06
C CYS A 43 -12.04 5.17 6.99
N GLY A 44 -11.76 4.50 5.88
CA GLY A 44 -11.08 5.07 4.71
C GLY A 44 -11.76 6.31 4.12
N GLU A 45 -13.10 6.43 4.23
CA GLU A 45 -13.83 7.62 3.78
C GLU A 45 -13.51 8.83 4.68
N LEU A 46 -13.45 8.64 5.99
CA LEU A 46 -13.11 9.70 6.95
C LEU A 46 -11.68 10.19 6.73
N ILE A 47 -10.75 9.25 6.57
CA ILE A 47 -9.35 9.58 6.30
C ILE A 47 -9.21 10.31 4.96
N TYR A 48 -9.95 9.89 3.92
CA TYR A 48 -9.98 10.58 2.64
C TYR A 48 -10.42 12.04 2.80
N ASP A 49 -11.51 12.30 3.52
CA ASP A 49 -12.00 13.66 3.76
C ASP A 49 -10.94 14.51 4.48
N ILE A 50 -10.38 14.00 5.58
CA ILE A 50 -9.35 14.69 6.36
C ILE A 50 -8.12 15.02 5.50
N LEU A 51 -7.62 14.07 4.74
CA LEU A 51 -6.45 14.29 3.90
C LEU A 51 -6.76 15.24 2.73
N SER A 52 -7.96 15.20 2.17
CA SER A 52 -8.39 16.11 1.11
C SER A 52 -8.45 17.57 1.57
N ASP A 53 -8.79 17.80 2.84
CA ASP A 53 -8.78 19.13 3.46
C ASP A 53 -7.34 19.64 3.71
N LEU A 54 -6.39 18.74 3.90
CA LEU A 54 -4.98 19.08 4.12
C LEU A 54 -4.22 19.32 2.82
N GLY A 55 -4.66 18.73 1.70
CA GLY A 55 -4.03 18.91 0.41
C GLY A 55 -4.44 17.86 -0.63
N PRO A 56 -3.79 17.85 -1.80
CA PRO A 56 -4.10 16.89 -2.85
C PRO A 56 -3.74 15.46 -2.43
N ILE A 57 -4.64 14.52 -2.71
CA ILE A 57 -4.40 13.08 -2.48
C ILE A 57 -3.42 12.57 -3.54
N THR A 58 -2.29 12.03 -3.11
CA THR A 58 -1.33 11.41 -4.01
C THR A 58 -1.72 9.96 -4.34
N PRO A 59 -1.19 9.35 -5.42
CA PRO A 59 -1.43 7.94 -5.72
C PRO A 59 -1.05 6.98 -4.58
N GLU A 60 0.03 7.28 -3.84
CA GLU A 60 0.51 6.49 -2.70
C GLU A 60 -0.48 6.52 -1.52
N MET A 61 -1.14 7.67 -1.29
CA MET A 61 -2.21 7.79 -0.30
C MET A 61 -3.50 7.13 -0.79
N ALA A 62 -3.80 7.26 -2.08
CA ALA A 62 -5.06 6.81 -2.65
C ALA A 62 -5.19 5.29 -2.68
N LEU A 63 -4.11 4.54 -2.94
CA LEU A 63 -4.16 3.09 -3.02
C LEU A 63 -4.61 2.43 -1.70
N PRO A 64 -3.98 2.69 -0.53
CA PRO A 64 -4.43 2.11 0.74
C PRO A 64 -5.84 2.57 1.12
N LEU A 65 -6.24 3.80 0.81
CA LEU A 65 -7.60 4.28 1.03
C LEU A 65 -8.61 3.52 0.18
N TYR A 66 -8.30 3.28 -1.09
CA TYR A 66 -9.15 2.50 -1.99
C TYR A 66 -9.31 1.06 -1.48
N VAL A 67 -8.23 0.44 -1.02
CA VAL A 67 -8.27 -0.90 -0.43
C VAL A 67 -9.14 -0.91 0.82
N ALA A 68 -8.98 0.06 1.73
CA ALA A 68 -9.79 0.16 2.94
C ALA A 68 -11.30 0.28 2.63
N VAL A 69 -11.66 1.17 1.70
CA VAL A 69 -13.06 1.34 1.27
C VAL A 69 -13.59 0.08 0.60
N SER A 70 -12.81 -0.55 -0.26
CA SER A 70 -13.19 -1.76 -0.99
C SER A 70 -13.38 -2.96 -0.05
N THR A 71 -12.51 -3.16 0.94
CA THR A 71 -12.59 -4.29 1.88
C THR A 71 -13.78 -4.16 2.81
N ASP A 72 -14.01 -3.00 3.40
CA ASP A 72 -15.12 -2.76 4.34
C ASP A 72 -16.49 -2.84 3.67
N THR A 73 -16.56 -2.65 2.36
CA THR A 73 -17.79 -2.73 1.56
C THR A 73 -17.94 -4.04 0.79
N GLY A 74 -17.05 -5.02 1.03
CA GLY A 74 -17.06 -6.29 0.30
C GLY A 74 -16.99 -6.10 -1.21
N CYS A 75 -16.05 -5.28 -1.68
CA CYS A 75 -15.92 -4.85 -3.08
C CYS A 75 -17.21 -4.15 -3.58
N PHE A 76 -17.76 -3.24 -2.77
CA PHE A 76 -18.96 -2.46 -3.04
C PHE A 76 -20.26 -3.28 -3.13
N ALA A 77 -20.27 -4.51 -2.60
CA ALA A 77 -21.42 -5.40 -2.64
C ALA A 77 -22.27 -5.38 -1.36
N TYR A 78 -21.73 -4.88 -0.24
CA TYR A 78 -22.45 -4.88 1.03
C TYR A 78 -23.45 -3.72 1.15
N ALA A 79 -24.44 -3.89 2.02
CA ALA A 79 -25.52 -2.93 2.22
C ALA A 79 -25.08 -1.58 2.81
N ASN A 80 -23.88 -1.52 3.41
CA ASN A 80 -23.27 -0.27 3.89
C ASN A 80 -22.69 0.59 2.76
N THR A 81 -22.60 0.10 1.52
CA THR A 81 -22.13 0.86 0.36
C THR A 81 -23.10 2.01 0.03
N THR A 82 -22.60 3.22 -0.01
CA THR A 82 -23.39 4.43 -0.24
C THR A 82 -22.96 5.16 -1.53
N ALA A 83 -23.71 6.17 -1.93
CA ALA A 83 -23.31 7.07 -3.02
C ALA A 83 -21.99 7.79 -2.71
N GLN A 84 -21.75 8.16 -1.43
CA GLN A 84 -20.49 8.76 -0.98
C GLN A 84 -19.34 7.77 -1.14
N THR A 85 -19.54 6.51 -0.79
CA THR A 85 -18.54 5.44 -0.99
C THR A 85 -18.06 5.36 -2.44
N HIS A 86 -19.02 5.37 -3.40
CA HIS A 86 -18.68 5.37 -4.82
C HIS A 86 -18.00 6.67 -5.27
N ALA A 87 -18.38 7.82 -4.71
CA ALA A 87 -17.76 9.09 -5.03
C ALA A 87 -16.31 9.14 -4.58
N VAL A 88 -16.02 8.68 -3.34
CA VAL A 88 -14.65 8.54 -2.81
C VAL A 88 -13.83 7.56 -3.64
N ALA A 89 -14.35 6.38 -3.93
CA ALA A 89 -13.67 5.40 -4.76
C ALA A 89 -13.31 5.96 -6.15
N ALA A 90 -14.26 6.65 -6.80
CA ALA A 90 -14.04 7.30 -8.09
C ALA A 90 -12.97 8.40 -8.02
N ALA A 91 -12.95 9.20 -6.95
CA ALA A 91 -11.94 10.22 -6.73
C ALA A 91 -10.53 9.58 -6.57
N LEU A 92 -10.43 8.54 -5.76
CA LEU A 92 -9.19 7.78 -5.57
C LEU A 92 -8.68 7.17 -6.88
N LEU A 93 -9.54 6.57 -7.69
CA LEU A 93 -9.17 6.03 -9.01
C LEU A 93 -8.66 7.11 -9.99
N ARG A 94 -9.14 8.36 -9.86
CA ARG A 94 -8.67 9.48 -10.71
C ARG A 94 -7.26 9.94 -10.35
N THR A 95 -6.73 9.63 -9.18
CA THR A 95 -5.35 9.99 -8.80
C THR A 95 -4.29 9.23 -9.60
N GLY A 96 -4.67 8.20 -10.37
CA GLY A 96 -3.77 7.40 -11.19
C GLY A 96 -3.44 6.02 -10.60
N ILE A 97 -3.99 5.63 -9.44
CA ILE A 97 -3.75 4.32 -8.81
C ILE A 97 -4.03 3.15 -9.78
N ARG A 98 -4.94 3.33 -10.75
CA ARG A 98 -5.20 2.30 -11.76
C ARG A 98 -3.93 1.91 -12.53
N ARG A 99 -3.10 2.89 -12.91
CA ARG A 99 -1.81 2.63 -13.59
C ARG A 99 -0.84 1.92 -12.66
N ARG A 100 -0.77 2.37 -11.40
CA ARG A 100 0.03 1.73 -10.37
C ARG A 100 -0.39 0.28 -10.16
N MET A 101 -1.69 0.00 -9.99
CA MET A 101 -2.23 -1.36 -9.84
C MET A 101 -1.92 -2.25 -11.06
N GLN A 102 -2.05 -1.71 -12.28
CA GLN A 102 -1.71 -2.44 -13.50
C GLN A 102 -0.22 -2.75 -13.59
N LEU A 103 0.61 -1.82 -13.14
CA LEU A 103 2.07 -1.99 -13.07
C LEU A 103 2.43 -3.09 -12.07
N GLU A 104 1.92 -3.04 -10.85
CA GLU A 104 2.14 -4.05 -9.81
C GLU A 104 1.68 -5.44 -10.26
N ALA A 105 0.48 -5.54 -10.82
CA ALA A 105 -0.06 -6.81 -11.33
C ALA A 105 0.82 -7.40 -12.43
N SER A 106 1.30 -6.57 -13.37
CA SER A 106 2.18 -7.02 -14.46
C SER A 106 3.53 -7.50 -13.92
N ILE A 107 4.13 -6.76 -12.99
CA ILE A 107 5.42 -7.10 -12.39
C ILE A 107 5.34 -8.42 -11.62
N LEU A 108 4.27 -8.63 -10.85
CA LEU A 108 4.06 -9.86 -10.09
C LEU A 108 3.78 -11.06 -11.01
N ASN A 109 3.02 -10.87 -12.09
CA ASN A 109 2.76 -11.93 -13.09
C ASN A 109 4.04 -12.38 -13.80
N ASP A 110 4.95 -11.45 -14.09
CA ASP A 110 6.19 -11.69 -14.80
C ASP A 110 7.38 -11.94 -13.84
N CYS A 111 7.10 -12.10 -12.54
CA CYS A 111 8.11 -12.35 -11.53
C CYS A 111 8.82 -13.69 -11.78
N THR A 112 10.14 -13.68 -11.68
CA THR A 112 10.95 -14.89 -11.81
C THR A 112 11.50 -15.32 -10.47
N PHE A 113 11.40 -16.63 -10.19
CA PHE A 113 11.85 -17.19 -8.91
C PHE A 113 13.10 -18.03 -9.08
N TYR A 114 13.98 -18.00 -8.06
CA TYR A 114 15.24 -18.75 -7.98
C TYR A 114 15.40 -19.33 -6.58
N ASP A 115 16.37 -20.24 -6.45
CA ASP A 115 16.72 -20.91 -5.18
C ASP A 115 15.49 -21.47 -4.45
N ARG A 116 14.71 -22.33 -5.11
CA ARG A 116 13.48 -22.94 -4.57
C ARG A 116 12.47 -21.87 -4.10
N ASP A 117 12.26 -20.89 -4.92
CA ASP A 117 11.33 -19.76 -4.73
C ASP A 117 11.69 -18.80 -3.57
N ARG A 118 12.92 -18.91 -3.02
CA ARG A 118 13.39 -18.03 -1.96
C ARG A 118 13.92 -16.69 -2.45
N VAL A 119 14.24 -16.59 -3.73
CA VAL A 119 14.69 -15.34 -4.38
C VAL A 119 13.71 -14.97 -5.47
N ALA A 120 13.13 -13.77 -5.38
CA ALA A 120 12.23 -13.22 -6.37
C ALA A 120 12.92 -12.09 -7.14
N VAL A 121 12.79 -12.09 -8.47
CA VAL A 121 13.27 -11.02 -9.35
C VAL A 121 12.07 -10.38 -10.04
N LEU A 122 11.88 -9.09 -9.76
CA LEU A 122 10.82 -8.26 -10.29
C LEU A 122 11.41 -7.26 -11.29
N SER A 123 10.94 -7.28 -12.53
CA SER A 123 11.47 -6.42 -13.60
C SER A 123 10.48 -5.34 -14.01
N VAL A 124 10.97 -4.11 -14.13
CA VAL A 124 10.21 -2.92 -14.55
C VAL A 124 10.89 -2.30 -15.76
N PRO A 125 10.73 -2.87 -16.96
CA PRO A 125 11.30 -2.32 -18.18
C PRO A 125 10.55 -1.07 -18.64
N LEU A 126 11.22 -0.17 -19.35
CA LEU A 126 10.61 1.02 -19.96
C LEU A 126 9.44 0.67 -20.88
N SER A 127 9.50 -0.46 -21.57
CA SER A 127 8.42 -0.94 -22.43
C SER A 127 7.12 -1.23 -21.64
N LEU A 128 7.23 -1.75 -20.42
CA LEU A 128 6.09 -1.97 -19.54
C LEU A 128 5.49 -0.63 -19.07
N MET A 129 6.35 0.31 -18.65
CA MET A 129 5.95 1.66 -18.27
C MET A 129 5.20 2.37 -19.41
N ALA A 130 5.75 2.33 -20.61
CA ALA A 130 5.13 2.92 -21.81
C ALA A 130 3.79 2.26 -22.16
N ARG A 131 3.69 0.94 -22.08
CA ARG A 131 2.46 0.18 -22.38
C ARG A 131 1.31 0.55 -21.43
N ILE A 132 1.61 0.76 -20.15
CA ILE A 132 0.61 1.13 -19.13
C ILE A 132 0.35 2.64 -19.13
N GLY A 133 1.24 3.44 -19.68
CA GLY A 133 1.24 4.90 -19.56
C GLY A 133 1.64 5.34 -18.13
N ALA A 134 2.44 4.53 -17.45
CA ALA A 134 2.90 4.81 -16.10
C ALA A 134 4.05 5.83 -16.12
N SER A 135 4.07 6.69 -15.11
CA SER A 135 5.10 7.70 -14.87
C SER A 135 6.16 7.19 -13.88
N GLU A 136 7.20 7.98 -13.67
CA GLU A 136 8.23 7.70 -12.65
C GLU A 136 7.61 7.59 -11.24
N THR A 137 6.61 8.42 -10.92
CA THR A 137 5.91 8.40 -9.64
C THR A 137 5.08 7.14 -9.46
N ASP A 138 4.49 6.60 -10.54
CA ASP A 138 3.78 5.30 -10.48
C ASP A 138 4.75 4.14 -10.18
N ALA A 139 6.04 4.30 -10.44
CA ALA A 139 7.09 3.28 -10.25
C ALA A 139 7.89 3.44 -8.94
N GLU A 140 7.55 4.42 -8.10
CA GLU A 140 8.17 4.57 -6.79
C GLU A 140 7.79 3.42 -5.86
N ASP A 141 8.69 3.06 -4.95
CA ASP A 141 8.53 2.03 -3.92
C ASP A 141 8.07 0.63 -4.38
N LEU A 142 8.15 0.33 -5.69
CA LEU A 142 7.85 -1.03 -6.20
C LEU A 142 8.72 -2.12 -5.55
N SER A 143 9.88 -1.76 -5.00
CA SER A 143 10.73 -2.69 -4.25
C SER A 143 10.08 -3.23 -2.98
N ALA A 144 9.01 -2.59 -2.48
CA ALA A 144 8.24 -3.07 -1.34
C ALA A 144 7.32 -4.26 -1.66
N LEU A 145 7.08 -4.58 -2.93
CA LEU A 145 6.26 -5.73 -3.34
C LEU A 145 6.93 -7.07 -3.04
N GLY A 146 8.22 -7.16 -3.31
CA GLY A 146 8.95 -8.43 -3.19
C GLY A 146 8.88 -9.08 -1.81
N PRO A 147 9.10 -8.35 -0.70
CA PRO A 147 8.99 -8.88 0.65
C PRO A 147 7.58 -9.37 1.04
N GLN A 148 6.55 -9.01 0.29
CA GLN A 148 5.17 -9.46 0.53
C GLN A 148 4.87 -10.83 -0.09
N ILE A 149 5.77 -11.35 -0.92
CA ILE A 149 5.60 -12.66 -1.54
C ILE A 149 5.97 -13.74 -0.52
N GLU A 150 5.03 -14.63 -0.25
CA GLU A 150 5.23 -15.71 0.72
C GLU A 150 6.41 -16.61 0.33
N GLY A 151 7.26 -16.92 1.29
CA GLY A 151 8.43 -17.79 1.08
C GLY A 151 9.68 -17.09 0.54
N VAL A 152 9.59 -15.82 0.15
CA VAL A 152 10.72 -15.06 -0.38
C VAL A 152 11.59 -14.50 0.75
N ASP A 153 12.87 -14.87 0.75
CA ASP A 153 13.88 -14.34 1.67
C ASP A 153 14.63 -13.13 1.09
N CYS A 154 14.69 -13.03 -0.24
CA CYS A 154 15.39 -11.97 -0.95
C CYS A 154 14.60 -11.55 -2.20
N ALA A 155 14.30 -10.29 -2.34
CA ALA A 155 13.66 -9.74 -3.52
C ALA A 155 14.56 -8.71 -4.20
N ILE A 156 14.74 -8.86 -5.50
CA ILE A 156 15.50 -7.98 -6.37
C ILE A 156 14.54 -7.28 -7.31
N THR A 157 14.40 -5.96 -7.17
CA THR A 157 13.62 -5.16 -8.11
C THR A 157 14.56 -4.46 -9.08
N MET A 158 14.41 -4.75 -10.35
CA MET A 158 15.19 -4.19 -11.45
C MET A 158 14.34 -3.18 -12.20
N ARG A 159 14.70 -1.91 -12.17
CA ARG A 159 14.01 -0.85 -12.90
C ARG A 159 14.92 -0.28 -13.98
N GLU A 160 14.45 -0.31 -15.22
CA GLU A 160 15.13 0.32 -16.34
C GLU A 160 14.90 1.84 -16.29
N LEU A 161 15.99 2.62 -16.12
CA LEU A 161 15.94 4.08 -16.04
C LEU A 161 16.06 4.74 -17.41
N ARG A 162 16.81 4.11 -18.30
CA ARG A 162 17.01 4.46 -19.72
C ARG A 162 17.49 3.19 -20.45
N PRO A 163 17.46 3.15 -21.78
CA PRO A 163 17.84 1.94 -22.52
C PRO A 163 19.16 1.33 -22.00
N ASP A 164 19.10 0.05 -21.65
CA ASP A 164 20.20 -0.76 -21.13
C ASP A 164 20.82 -0.29 -19.80
N VAL A 165 20.17 0.66 -19.07
CA VAL A 165 20.62 1.13 -17.77
C VAL A 165 19.59 0.82 -16.70
N TRP A 166 19.95 -0.06 -15.77
CA TRP A 166 19.07 -0.59 -14.76
C TRP A 166 19.46 -0.15 -13.35
N LYS A 167 18.49 0.28 -12.58
CA LYS A 167 18.60 0.44 -11.13
C LYS A 167 18.15 -0.85 -10.47
N MET A 168 19.00 -1.42 -9.62
CA MET A 168 18.66 -2.59 -8.81
C MET A 168 18.38 -2.17 -7.37
N SER A 169 17.30 -2.69 -6.81
CA SER A 169 16.95 -2.51 -5.40
C SER A 169 16.80 -3.88 -4.77
N LEU A 170 17.52 -4.09 -3.66
CA LEU A 170 17.50 -5.34 -2.91
C LEU A 170 16.70 -5.16 -1.63
N ARG A 171 15.78 -6.07 -1.37
CA ARG A 171 15.04 -6.18 -0.12
C ARG A 171 15.17 -7.60 0.42
N THR A 172 15.50 -7.73 1.70
CA THR A 172 15.79 -9.04 2.29
C THR A 172 15.06 -9.21 3.61
N GLY A 173 14.74 -10.45 3.93
CA GLY A 173 14.32 -10.86 5.26
C GLY A 173 15.51 -10.84 6.26
N PRO A 174 15.26 -11.15 7.53
CA PRO A 174 16.25 -11.01 8.62
C PRO A 174 17.46 -11.94 8.49
N ARG A 175 17.39 -12.94 7.62
CA ARG A 175 18.46 -13.93 7.41
C ARG A 175 19.56 -13.45 6.46
N ILE A 176 19.34 -12.41 5.69
CA ILE A 176 20.25 -11.92 4.66
C ILE A 176 20.54 -10.44 4.89
N ASN A 177 21.81 -10.06 4.90
CA ASN A 177 22.21 -8.66 4.99
C ASN A 177 22.25 -8.02 3.60
N ALA A 178 21.22 -7.24 3.26
CA ALA A 178 21.11 -6.57 1.96
C ALA A 178 22.29 -5.65 1.64
N THR A 179 22.81 -4.92 2.64
CA THR A 179 23.93 -4.00 2.46
C THR A 179 25.20 -4.75 2.08
N GLU A 180 25.45 -5.90 2.72
CA GLU A 180 26.61 -6.73 2.43
C GLU A 180 26.52 -7.35 1.04
N ALA A 181 25.34 -7.86 0.68
CA ALA A 181 25.08 -8.39 -0.66
C ALA A 181 25.27 -7.32 -1.75
N CYS A 182 24.73 -6.10 -1.56
CA CYS A 182 24.93 -5.00 -2.50
C CYS A 182 26.41 -4.62 -2.64
N ARG A 183 27.17 -4.59 -1.54
CA ARG A 183 28.61 -4.27 -1.57
C ARG A 183 29.42 -5.26 -2.40
N LEU A 184 29.10 -6.56 -2.33
CA LEU A 184 29.74 -7.59 -3.17
C LEU A 184 29.50 -7.38 -4.67
N LEU A 185 28.39 -6.71 -5.03
CA LEU A 185 28.01 -6.39 -6.42
C LEU A 185 28.46 -4.98 -6.85
N GLY A 186 29.25 -4.27 -6.03
CA GLY A 186 29.72 -2.93 -6.31
C GLY A 186 28.68 -1.84 -6.08
N GLY A 187 27.60 -2.15 -5.38
CA GLY A 187 26.55 -1.22 -4.96
C GLY A 187 26.66 -0.83 -3.48
N GLY A 188 25.72 0.03 -3.02
CA GLY A 188 25.65 0.46 -1.61
C GLY A 188 24.63 1.56 -1.41
#